data_b12a9ff56a7268d4f8f17c271497c44d
#
_entry.id   b12a9ff56a7268d4f8f17c271497c44d
#
_cell.length_a   1.000
_cell.length_b   1.000
_cell.length_c   1.000
_cell.angle_alpha   90.00
_cell.angle_beta   90.00
_cell.angle_gamma   90.00
#
_symmetry.space_group_name_H-M   'P 1'
#
loop_
_entity.id
_entity.type
_entity.pdbx_description
1 polymer ?
#
loop_
_entity_poly.entity_id
_entity_poly.type
_entity_poly.pdbx_seq_one_letter_code
_entity_poly.pdbx_strand_id
1 'polypeptide(L)'
;GCSWLDQHSLRNSAALDGVLAKFPRVKNLLCGHIHQEQDLDWNGRRLLATPSTCVQFKPHCANFTLDTIAPGWRWLELHADGTLTTEVCRLAGAQFRPDTASEGY
;
A
#
# COMPACT_ATOMS: atom_id res chain seq x y z
N GLY A 1 -3.38 1.32 11.07
CA GLY A 1 -2.46 0.30 11.53
C GLY A 1 -3.09 -1.06 11.72
N CYS A 2 -2.27 -2.04 11.53
CA CYS A 2 -2.55 -3.45 11.86
C CYS A 2 -1.38 -3.91 12.73
N SER A 3 -1.60 -4.13 14.01
CA SER A 3 -0.50 -4.40 14.96
C SER A 3 0.42 -5.56 14.54
N TRP A 4 -0.13 -6.59 13.91
CA TRP A 4 0.63 -7.72 13.39
C TRP A 4 1.49 -7.35 12.18
N LEU A 5 0.97 -6.48 11.29
CA LEU A 5 1.65 -6.05 10.07
C LEU A 5 2.68 -4.94 10.36
N ASP A 6 2.39 -4.08 11.33
CA ASP A 6 3.27 -2.97 11.73
C ASP A 6 4.63 -3.46 12.25
N GLN A 7 4.73 -4.73 12.70
CA GLN A 7 5.99 -5.39 13.06
C GLN A 7 6.95 -5.54 11.86
N HIS A 8 6.43 -5.54 10.66
CA HIS A 8 7.18 -5.64 9.41
C HIS A 8 7.42 -4.29 8.74
N SER A 9 7.23 -3.19 9.47
CA SER A 9 7.48 -1.85 8.98
C SER A 9 8.97 -1.57 8.75
N LEU A 10 9.25 -0.56 7.92
CA LEU A 10 10.62 -0.11 7.67
C LEU A 10 11.26 0.43 8.96
N ARG A 11 12.22 -0.31 9.53
CA ARG A 11 12.85 0.02 10.83
C ARG A 11 13.63 1.33 10.83
N ASN A 12 14.15 1.73 9.69
CA ASN A 12 14.97 2.93 9.52
C ASN A 12 14.28 4.01 8.68
N SER A 13 12.98 4.18 8.85
CA SER A 13 12.17 5.18 8.12
C SER A 13 12.71 6.61 8.27
N ALA A 14 13.23 6.97 9.46
CA ALA A 14 13.85 8.26 9.68
C ALA A 14 15.13 8.46 8.84
N ALA A 15 15.92 7.40 8.65
CA ALA A 15 17.09 7.46 7.77
C ALA A 15 16.70 7.62 6.31
N LEU A 16 15.65 6.94 5.87
CA LEU A 16 15.08 7.13 4.52
C LEU A 16 14.60 8.57 4.34
N ASP A 17 13.88 9.13 5.31
CA ASP A 17 13.44 10.53 5.24
C ASP A 17 14.61 11.51 5.15
N GLY A 18 15.65 11.28 5.94
CA GLY A 18 16.89 12.07 5.87
C GLY A 18 17.62 12.00 4.51
N VAL A 19 17.56 10.85 3.84
CA VAL A 19 18.08 10.73 2.46
C VAL A 19 17.17 11.50 1.49
N LEU A 20 15.86 11.29 1.57
CA LEU A 20 14.89 11.94 0.67
C LEU A 20 14.84 13.45 0.83
N ALA A 21 15.18 13.99 2.01
CA ALA A 21 15.30 15.43 2.24
C ALA A 21 16.35 16.10 1.32
N LYS A 22 17.36 15.33 0.87
CA LYS A 22 18.38 15.80 -0.08
C LYS A 22 17.87 15.84 -1.54
N PHE A 23 16.71 15.26 -1.79
CA PHE A 23 16.11 15.13 -3.12
C PHE A 23 14.71 15.74 -3.17
N PRO A 24 14.57 17.06 -3.11
CA PRO A 24 13.26 17.74 -3.00
C PRO A 24 12.36 17.53 -4.21
N ARG A 25 12.89 17.03 -5.32
CA ARG A 25 12.09 16.65 -6.50
C ARG A 25 11.36 15.31 -6.36
N VAL A 26 11.75 14.49 -5.40
CA VAL A 26 11.01 13.24 -5.07
C VAL A 26 9.78 13.62 -4.29
N LYS A 27 8.64 13.67 -4.96
CA LYS A 27 7.35 14.04 -4.39
C LYS A 27 6.44 12.86 -4.08
N ASN A 28 6.66 11.73 -4.74
CA ASN A 28 5.82 10.55 -4.63
C ASN A 28 6.66 9.34 -4.25
N LEU A 29 6.12 8.53 -3.34
CA LEU A 29 6.66 7.25 -2.93
C LEU A 29 5.60 6.18 -3.22
N LEU A 30 6.03 5.03 -3.71
CA LEU A 30 5.16 3.90 -3.98
C LEU A 30 5.68 2.69 -3.23
N CYS A 31 4.80 1.98 -2.54
CA CYS A 31 5.13 0.73 -1.86
C CYS A 31 4.07 -0.34 -2.09
N GLY A 32 4.47 -1.58 -1.90
CA GLY A 32 3.61 -2.75 -1.79
C GLY A 32 3.59 -3.31 -0.38
N HIS A 33 3.58 -4.62 -0.25
CA HIS A 33 3.71 -5.40 0.99
C HIS A 33 2.48 -5.41 1.90
N ILE A 34 1.87 -4.28 2.16
CA ILE A 34 0.76 -4.18 3.12
C ILE A 34 -0.58 -4.70 2.59
N HIS A 35 -0.66 -5.03 1.30
CA HIS A 35 -1.87 -5.53 0.63
C HIS A 35 -3.11 -4.66 0.87
N GLN A 36 -2.91 -3.36 0.99
CA GLN A 36 -3.96 -2.35 1.19
C GLN A 36 -3.74 -1.18 0.25
N GLU A 37 -4.83 -0.61 -0.20
CA GLU A 37 -4.80 0.67 -0.90
C GLU A 37 -4.63 1.80 0.10
N GLN A 38 -3.60 2.64 -0.08
CA GLN A 38 -3.38 3.83 0.72
C GLN A 38 -2.94 4.99 -0.16
N ASP A 39 -3.29 6.20 0.26
CA ASP A 39 -2.86 7.45 -0.33
C ASP A 39 -2.73 8.46 0.81
N LEU A 40 -1.50 8.68 1.26
CA LEU A 40 -1.19 9.37 2.50
C LEU A 40 -0.16 10.47 2.26
N ASP A 41 -0.17 11.50 3.11
CA ASP A 41 0.99 12.37 3.27
C ASP A 41 2.01 11.71 4.21
N TRP A 42 3.26 11.68 3.78
CA TRP A 42 4.39 11.27 4.60
C TRP A 42 5.50 12.32 4.52
N ASN A 43 5.56 13.18 5.53
CA ASN A 43 6.54 14.27 5.64
C ASN A 43 6.57 15.18 4.39
N GLY A 44 5.39 15.56 3.89
CA GLY A 44 5.23 16.42 2.71
C GLY A 44 5.43 15.71 1.37
N ARG A 45 5.44 14.37 1.35
CA ARG A 45 5.46 13.53 0.15
C ARG A 45 4.23 12.66 0.10
N ARG A 46 3.69 12.47 -1.09
CA ARG A 46 2.59 11.53 -1.30
C ARG A 46 3.10 10.10 -1.20
N LEU A 47 2.59 9.31 -0.26
CA LEU A 47 2.90 7.90 -0.10
C LEU A 47 1.72 7.07 -0.57
N LEU A 48 1.94 6.31 -1.63
CA LEU A 48 0.97 5.42 -2.22
C LEU A 48 1.31 3.97 -1.87
N ALA A 49 0.36 3.23 -1.31
CA ALA A 49 0.44 1.78 -1.24
C ALA A 49 -0.55 1.16 -2.23
N THR A 50 -0.13 0.03 -2.83
CA THR A 50 -0.95 -0.69 -3.79
C THR A 50 -1.68 -1.85 -3.13
N PRO A 51 -2.90 -2.19 -3.59
CA PRO A 51 -3.51 -3.45 -3.23
C PRO A 51 -2.69 -4.62 -3.78
N SER A 52 -2.94 -5.80 -3.24
CA SER A 52 -2.37 -7.05 -3.77
C SER A 52 -3.17 -7.54 -4.99
N THR A 53 -2.49 -8.17 -5.91
CA THR A 53 -3.12 -8.94 -7.00
C THR A 53 -3.58 -10.34 -6.57
N CYS A 54 -3.43 -10.65 -5.27
CA CYS A 54 -3.88 -11.88 -4.62
C CYS A 54 -4.86 -11.53 -3.50
N VAL A 55 -4.51 -11.78 -2.24
CA VAL A 55 -5.36 -11.48 -1.07
C VAL A 55 -5.12 -10.08 -0.55
N GLN A 56 -6.11 -9.51 0.09
CA GLN A 56 -5.99 -8.24 0.80
C GLN A 56 -5.94 -8.47 2.31
N PHE A 57 -5.22 -7.61 3.03
CA PHE A 57 -5.19 -7.62 4.49
C PHE A 57 -6.19 -6.63 5.04
N LYS A 58 -7.04 -7.09 5.97
CA LYS A 58 -8.05 -6.25 6.58
C LYS A 58 -7.39 -5.18 7.46
N PRO A 59 -7.66 -3.89 7.25
CA PRO A 59 -7.07 -2.82 8.06
C PRO A 59 -7.59 -2.86 9.50
N HIS A 60 -6.81 -2.27 10.40
CA HIS A 60 -7.15 -2.07 11.82
C HIS A 60 -7.37 -3.37 12.62
N CYS A 61 -6.74 -4.47 12.21
CA CYS A 61 -6.81 -5.74 12.92
C CYS A 61 -5.56 -5.97 13.78
N ALA A 62 -5.77 -6.50 14.99
CA ALA A 62 -4.68 -6.85 15.90
C ALA A 62 -3.92 -8.11 15.43
N ASN A 63 -4.64 -9.07 14.84
CA ASN A 63 -4.11 -10.33 14.32
C ASN A 63 -4.21 -10.37 12.80
N PHE A 64 -3.47 -11.29 12.19
CA PHE A 64 -3.59 -11.56 10.75
C PHE A 64 -5.06 -11.81 10.39
N THR A 65 -5.55 -11.05 9.43
CA THR A 65 -6.95 -11.15 8.99
C THR A 65 -7.01 -10.79 7.51
N LEU A 66 -7.56 -11.70 6.71
CA LEU A 66 -7.84 -11.44 5.31
C LEU A 66 -9.09 -10.58 5.14
N ASP A 67 -9.04 -9.67 4.18
CA ASP A 67 -10.20 -8.92 3.75
C ASP A 67 -10.93 -9.66 2.61
N THR A 68 -12.20 -9.37 2.45
CA THR A 68 -13.05 -9.90 1.37
C THR A 68 -13.02 -9.03 0.09
N ILE A 69 -12.27 -7.93 0.11
CA ILE A 69 -12.10 -7.06 -1.04
C ILE A 69 -11.33 -7.79 -2.13
N ALA A 70 -11.77 -7.64 -3.37
CA ALA A 70 -11.17 -8.29 -4.52
C ALA A 70 -9.69 -7.89 -4.74
N PRO A 71 -8.89 -8.76 -5.36
CA PRO A 71 -7.56 -8.41 -5.86
C PRO A 71 -7.58 -7.14 -6.68
N GLY A 72 -6.50 -6.39 -6.62
CA GLY A 72 -6.44 -5.11 -7.32
C GLY A 72 -5.03 -4.75 -7.77
N TRP A 73 -4.95 -3.72 -8.55
CA TRP A 73 -3.71 -3.12 -9.02
C TRP A 73 -3.87 -1.60 -9.10
N ARG A 74 -2.76 -0.90 -9.22
CA ARG A 74 -2.75 0.54 -9.37
C ARG A 74 -2.17 0.93 -10.71
N TRP A 75 -2.89 1.74 -11.46
CA TRP A 75 -2.36 2.48 -12.60
C TRP A 75 -1.68 3.77 -12.13
N LEU A 76 -0.59 4.09 -12.76
CA LEU A 76 0.17 5.32 -12.53
C LEU A 76 0.41 6.00 -13.87
N GLU A 77 0.11 7.27 -13.96
CA GLU A 77 0.43 8.11 -15.09
C GLU A 77 1.38 9.21 -14.64
N LEU A 78 2.59 9.20 -15.19
CA LEU A 78 3.64 10.17 -14.87
C LEU A 78 3.64 11.23 -15.95
N HIS A 79 3.32 12.47 -15.57
CA HIS A 79 3.25 13.58 -16.49
C HIS A 79 4.60 14.29 -16.64
N ALA A 80 4.82 14.92 -17.81
CA ALA A 80 6.09 15.62 -18.10
C ALA A 80 6.36 16.80 -17.16
N ASP A 81 5.34 17.36 -16.54
CA ASP A 81 5.45 18.44 -15.55
C ASP A 81 5.82 17.93 -14.13
N GLY A 82 5.99 16.60 -13.97
CA GLY A 82 6.32 15.95 -12.71
C GLY A 82 5.12 15.62 -11.83
N THR A 83 3.91 15.89 -12.29
CA THR A 83 2.71 15.43 -11.59
C THR A 83 2.45 13.94 -11.81
N LEU A 84 1.65 13.36 -10.94
CA LEU A 84 1.26 11.96 -10.98
C LEU A 84 -0.24 11.84 -10.78
N THR A 85 -0.91 11.18 -11.73
CA THR A 85 -2.28 10.70 -11.54
C THR A 85 -2.29 9.20 -11.32
N THR A 86 -3.25 8.71 -10.55
CA THR A 86 -3.31 7.31 -10.19
C THR A 86 -4.74 6.85 -9.95
N GLU A 87 -4.99 5.61 -10.29
CA GLU A 87 -6.26 4.93 -10.08
C GLU A 87 -6.00 3.51 -9.60
N VAL A 88 -6.82 3.05 -8.65
CA VAL A 88 -6.85 1.65 -8.22
C VAL A 88 -8.00 0.94 -8.91
N CYS A 89 -7.68 -0.12 -9.63
CA CYS A 89 -8.63 -1.02 -10.24
C CYS A 89 -8.69 -2.32 -9.45
N ARG A 90 -9.86 -2.97 -9.45
CA ARG A 90 -10.05 -4.25 -8.80
C ARG A 90 -10.69 -5.24 -9.75
N LEU A 91 -10.34 -6.52 -9.55
CA LEU A 91 -10.91 -7.61 -10.32
C LEU A 91 -12.43 -7.60 -10.16
N ALA A 92 -13.14 -7.55 -11.28
CA ALA A 92 -14.59 -7.61 -11.29
C ALA A 92 -15.08 -9.05 -11.14
N GLY A 93 -16.18 -9.22 -10.43
CA GLY A 93 -16.87 -10.51 -10.29
C GLY A 93 -16.77 -11.11 -8.87
N ALA A 94 -17.75 -11.94 -8.55
CA ALA A 94 -17.91 -12.53 -7.21
C ALA A 94 -17.10 -13.83 -7.01
N GLN A 95 -16.20 -14.18 -7.91
CA GLN A 95 -15.51 -15.48 -7.89
C GLN A 95 -14.32 -15.52 -6.92
N PHE A 96 -13.82 -14.36 -6.49
CA PHE A 96 -12.72 -14.31 -5.54
C PHE A 96 -13.26 -14.41 -4.12
N ARG A 97 -12.93 -15.50 -3.45
CA ARG A 97 -13.26 -15.73 -2.03
C ARG A 97 -11.98 -16.18 -1.33
N PRO A 98 -11.31 -15.29 -0.61
CA PRO A 98 -10.16 -15.68 0.20
C PRO A 98 -10.59 -16.67 1.29
N ASP A 99 -9.72 -17.60 1.63
CA ASP A 99 -9.90 -18.42 2.82
C ASP A 99 -9.68 -17.58 4.07
N THR A 100 -10.76 -17.03 4.60
CA THR A 100 -10.72 -16.16 5.79
C THR A 100 -10.41 -16.92 7.08
N ALA A 101 -10.34 -18.24 7.05
CA ALA A 101 -9.91 -19.06 8.18
C ALA A 101 -8.38 -19.23 8.21
N SER A 102 -7.66 -18.75 7.22
CA SER A 102 -6.19 -18.78 7.20
C SER A 102 -5.60 -17.98 8.37
N GLU A 103 -4.66 -18.59 9.11
CA GLU A 103 -4.02 -18.01 10.29
C GLU A 103 -2.68 -17.31 9.98
N GLY A 104 -2.31 -17.21 8.72
CA GLY A 104 -1.07 -16.58 8.28
C GLY A 104 -0.57 -17.12 6.93
N TYR A 105 0.59 -16.59 6.51
CA TYR A 105 1.32 -17.08 5.33
C TYR A 105 2.82 -16.98 5.57
#